data_21cac66850825152890e3f57e4930980
#
_entry.id   21cac66850825152890e3f57e4930980
#
_cell.length_a   1.000
_cell.length_b   1.000
_cell.length_c   1.000
_cell.angle_alpha   90.00
_cell.angle_beta   90.00
_cell.angle_gamma   90.00
#
_symmetry.space_group_name_H-M   'P 1'
#
loop_
_entity.id
_entity.type
_entity.pdbx_description
1 polymer ?
#
loop_
_entity_poly.entity_id
_entity_poly.type
_entity_poly.pdbx_seq_one_letter_code
_entity_poly.pdbx_strand_id
1 'polypeptide(L)'
;MPLRRTLLTAALAAAVFSTPLRAQEPADWVDPFIGTTNFGTTNPGAVCPNGMMSVVPFNVMGSDENLYDKDARWWSAPYEYRNKFFTGFAHVTLSGVGCPELGSLLVMPTAGALDVDYRNYGSAYTGQTASPGYYSNLLTKYGIRTEVTATPRTSAERYTFPEGTGHILLNLGEGLTNESGAWVRRVSDTEV
;
A
#
# COMPACT_ATOMS: atom_id res chain seq x y z
N MET A 1 47.68 9.63 -43.25
CA MET A 1 46.68 8.65 -42.78
C MET A 1 46.52 8.53 -41.25
N PRO A 2 47.19 9.27 -40.38
CA PRO A 2 46.92 9.18 -38.92
C PRO A 2 45.72 10.04 -38.43
N LEU A 3 45.36 11.10 -39.15
CA LEU A 3 44.31 12.04 -38.71
C LEU A 3 42.91 11.46 -38.65
N ARG A 4 42.57 10.49 -39.52
CA ARG A 4 41.26 9.83 -39.55
C ARG A 4 41.02 8.87 -38.37
N ARG A 5 42.07 8.25 -37.84
CA ARG A 5 41.96 7.32 -36.69
C ARG A 5 41.75 8.06 -35.38
N THR A 6 42.36 9.24 -35.23
CA THR A 6 42.20 10.07 -34.01
C THR A 6 40.84 10.71 -33.93
N LEU A 7 40.22 11.06 -35.04
CA LEU A 7 38.83 11.60 -35.07
C LEU A 7 37.79 10.54 -34.77
N LEU A 8 37.99 9.26 -35.16
CA LEU A 8 37.08 8.17 -34.84
C LEU A 8 37.10 7.80 -33.35
N THR A 9 38.29 7.81 -32.73
CA THR A 9 38.41 7.54 -31.29
C THR A 9 37.88 8.67 -30.45
N ALA A 10 37.99 9.92 -30.85
CA ALA A 10 37.37 11.05 -30.14
C ALA A 10 35.84 11.06 -30.24
N ALA A 11 35.28 10.66 -31.39
CA ALA A 11 33.82 10.53 -31.57
C ALA A 11 33.25 9.35 -30.76
N LEU A 12 33.97 8.25 -30.60
CA LEU A 12 33.55 7.11 -29.80
C LEU A 12 33.59 7.43 -28.29
N ALA A 13 34.61 8.18 -27.84
CA ALA A 13 34.70 8.63 -26.44
C ALA A 13 33.60 9.64 -26.07
N ALA A 14 33.17 10.50 -26.97
CA ALA A 14 32.07 11.44 -26.75
C ALA A 14 30.70 10.76 -26.68
N ALA A 15 30.48 9.63 -27.37
CA ALA A 15 29.26 8.88 -27.36
C ALA A 15 29.04 8.11 -26.05
N VAL A 16 30.06 7.80 -25.28
CA VAL A 16 29.95 7.04 -24.01
C VAL A 16 29.55 7.93 -22.83
N PHE A 17 29.69 9.27 -22.95
CA PHE A 17 29.35 10.20 -21.87
C PHE A 17 27.99 10.91 -22.02
N SER A 18 27.23 10.61 -23.06
CA SER A 18 25.90 11.15 -23.23
C SER A 18 24.83 10.22 -22.64
N THR A 19 25.00 9.80 -21.38
CA THR A 19 23.83 9.36 -20.60
C THR A 19 22.96 10.60 -20.41
N PRO A 20 21.68 10.58 -20.84
CA PRO A 20 20.81 11.70 -20.56
C PRO A 20 20.73 11.86 -19.04
N LEU A 21 21.27 12.96 -18.52
CA LEU A 21 20.96 13.38 -17.16
C LEU A 21 19.45 13.64 -17.12
N ARG A 22 18.68 12.64 -16.71
CA ARG A 22 17.27 12.83 -16.44
C ARG A 22 17.19 13.72 -15.18
N ALA A 23 16.67 14.90 -15.32
CA ALA A 23 16.33 15.71 -14.16
C ALA A 23 15.37 14.91 -13.28
N GLN A 24 15.61 14.88 -11.97
CA GLN A 24 14.69 14.28 -11.03
C GLN A 24 13.37 15.08 -11.03
N GLU A 25 12.27 14.36 -11.14
CA GLU A 25 10.95 14.99 -11.03
C GLU A 25 10.68 15.34 -9.55
N PRO A 26 9.94 16.41 -9.26
CA PRO A 26 9.60 16.78 -7.87
C PRO A 26 8.99 15.61 -7.07
N ALA A 27 8.25 14.72 -7.71
CA ALA A 27 7.67 13.53 -7.09
C ALA A 27 8.71 12.53 -6.59
N ASP A 28 9.91 12.51 -7.16
CA ASP A 28 11.00 11.60 -6.74
C ASP A 28 11.57 11.96 -5.35
N TRP A 29 11.27 13.15 -4.85
CA TRP A 29 11.69 13.65 -3.54
C TRP A 29 10.65 13.47 -2.44
N VAL A 30 9.47 12.96 -2.78
CA VAL A 30 8.40 12.73 -1.82
C VAL A 30 8.59 11.39 -1.13
N ASP A 31 8.71 11.42 0.19
CA ASP A 31 8.70 10.22 1.03
C ASP A 31 7.34 10.10 1.73
N PRO A 32 6.44 9.20 1.28
CA PRO A 32 5.11 9.01 1.88
C PRO A 32 5.15 8.42 3.30
N PHE A 33 6.30 7.96 3.79
CA PHE A 33 6.42 7.47 5.17
C PHE A 33 6.62 8.56 6.21
N ILE A 34 6.89 9.81 5.80
CA ILE A 34 6.99 10.95 6.72
C ILE A 34 5.67 11.16 7.46
N GLY A 35 5.74 11.25 8.80
CA GLY A 35 4.58 11.46 9.65
C GLY A 35 3.75 10.20 9.94
N THR A 36 4.22 9.00 9.60
CA THR A 36 3.49 7.73 9.77
C THR A 36 3.83 7.00 11.07
N THR A 37 4.47 7.67 12.02
CA THR A 37 4.84 7.09 13.33
C THR A 37 4.66 8.10 14.47
N ASN A 38 4.75 7.65 15.72
CA ASN A 38 4.66 8.49 16.91
C ASN A 38 3.39 9.37 16.98
N PHE A 39 2.23 8.77 16.78
CA PHE A 39 0.94 9.48 16.69
C PHE A 39 0.83 10.41 15.48
N GLY A 40 1.66 10.23 14.46
CA GLY A 40 1.47 10.86 13.17
C GLY A 40 0.13 10.42 12.56
N THR A 41 -0.51 11.33 11.84
CA THR A 41 -1.85 11.10 11.27
C THR A 41 -1.80 10.93 9.75
N THR A 42 -0.60 10.77 9.19
CA THR A 42 -0.41 10.49 7.76
C THR A 42 -0.32 8.98 7.51
N ASN A 43 -0.40 8.59 6.26
CA ASN A 43 -0.26 7.19 5.83
C ASN A 43 0.48 7.12 4.48
N PRO A 44 1.16 5.99 4.18
CA PRO A 44 1.91 5.83 2.93
C PRO A 44 1.06 5.29 1.78
N GLY A 45 -0.25 5.26 1.92
CA GLY A 45 -1.16 4.66 0.95
C GLY A 45 -1.18 5.37 -0.41
N ALA A 46 -1.70 4.67 -1.39
CA ALA A 46 -1.93 5.22 -2.70
C ALA A 46 -3.11 6.21 -2.67
N VAL A 47 -2.85 7.45 -3.01
CA VAL A 47 -3.86 8.52 -3.11
C VAL A 47 -3.52 9.43 -4.28
N CYS A 48 -4.54 9.85 -5.01
CA CYS A 48 -4.45 10.97 -5.96
C CYS A 48 -4.69 12.27 -5.19
N PRO A 49 -3.85 13.29 -5.30
CA PRO A 49 -4.04 14.55 -4.60
C PRO A 49 -5.46 15.09 -4.77
N ASN A 50 -6.11 15.44 -3.66
CA ASN A 50 -7.51 15.86 -3.60
C ASN A 50 -8.54 14.84 -4.14
N GLY A 51 -8.12 13.58 -4.29
CA GLY A 51 -9.01 12.48 -4.63
C GLY A 51 -9.81 12.00 -3.43
N MET A 52 -11.00 11.46 -3.67
CA MET A 52 -11.82 10.80 -2.65
C MET A 52 -11.29 9.38 -2.34
N MET A 53 -10.78 8.70 -3.36
CA MET A 53 -10.26 7.34 -3.21
C MET A 53 -8.84 7.38 -2.64
N SER A 54 -8.62 6.58 -1.62
CA SER A 54 -7.30 6.20 -1.11
C SER A 54 -7.28 4.70 -0.84
N VAL A 55 -6.14 4.06 -1.02
CA VAL A 55 -5.91 2.66 -0.65
C VAL A 55 -4.73 2.62 0.30
N VAL A 56 -4.98 2.30 1.54
CA VAL A 56 -4.02 2.49 2.62
C VAL A 56 -3.75 1.16 3.33
N PRO A 57 -2.49 0.78 3.55
CA PRO A 57 -2.18 -0.38 4.37
C PRO A 57 -2.75 -0.22 5.77
N PHE A 58 -3.45 -1.24 6.26
CA PHE A 58 -4.06 -1.28 7.58
C PHE A 58 -3.26 -2.22 8.49
N ASN A 59 -2.62 -1.67 9.51
CA ASN A 59 -1.76 -2.44 10.40
C ASN A 59 -1.91 -2.07 11.89
N VAL A 60 -3.03 -1.46 12.27
CA VAL A 60 -3.28 -0.99 13.65
C VAL A 60 -4.31 -1.86 14.39
N MET A 61 -4.50 -3.09 13.95
CA MET A 61 -5.32 -4.09 14.65
C MET A 61 -4.78 -5.51 14.47
N GLY A 62 -5.34 -6.44 15.22
CA GLY A 62 -5.20 -7.87 14.97
C GLY A 62 -3.98 -8.53 15.56
N SER A 63 -3.13 -7.82 16.30
CA SER A 63 -1.97 -8.40 16.96
C SER A 63 -1.68 -7.74 18.29
N ASP A 64 -1.43 -8.53 19.32
CA ASP A 64 -0.99 -8.06 20.63
C ASP A 64 0.38 -7.35 20.59
N GLU A 65 1.14 -7.56 19.52
CA GLU A 65 2.43 -6.91 19.29
C GLU A 65 2.31 -5.50 18.70
N ASN A 66 1.12 -5.09 18.28
CA ASN A 66 0.92 -3.75 17.73
C ASN A 66 1.12 -2.68 18.81
N LEU A 67 2.00 -1.74 18.54
CA LEU A 67 2.27 -0.61 19.43
C LEU A 67 1.05 0.30 19.58
N TYR A 68 0.28 0.42 18.51
CA TYR A 68 -0.94 1.20 18.44
C TYR A 68 -2.05 0.32 17.89
N ASP A 69 -2.83 -0.26 18.77
CA ASP A 69 -4.01 -1.05 18.44
C ASP A 69 -5.25 -0.15 18.58
N LYS A 70 -6.01 -0.02 17.51
CA LYS A 70 -7.20 0.84 17.43
C LYS A 70 -8.30 0.44 18.43
N ASP A 71 -8.37 -0.84 18.81
CA ASP A 71 -9.37 -1.37 19.73
C ASP A 71 -8.93 -1.26 21.19
N ALA A 72 -7.63 -1.20 21.45
CA ALA A 72 -7.08 -1.04 22.79
C ALA A 72 -7.01 0.43 23.25
N ARG A 73 -6.88 1.35 22.31
CA ARG A 73 -6.81 2.80 22.58
C ARG A 73 -7.25 3.60 21.36
N TRP A 74 -7.60 4.85 21.58
CA TRP A 74 -7.90 5.77 20.50
C TRP A 74 -6.72 5.93 19.54
N TRP A 75 -6.98 5.75 18.25
CA TRP A 75 -6.01 5.88 17.18
C TRP A 75 -6.70 6.36 15.90
N SER A 76 -6.16 7.38 15.24
CA SER A 76 -6.82 8.04 14.10
C SER A 76 -6.21 7.73 12.74
N ALA A 77 -5.17 6.90 12.68
CA ALA A 77 -4.53 6.54 11.41
C ALA A 77 -4.61 5.02 11.18
N PRO A 78 -4.83 4.55 9.96
CA PRO A 78 -4.89 3.12 9.64
C PRO A 78 -3.53 2.45 9.66
N TYR A 79 -2.46 3.22 9.74
CA TYR A 79 -1.09 2.75 9.60
C TYR A 79 -0.17 3.37 10.65
N GLU A 80 0.67 2.55 11.24
CA GLU A 80 1.82 2.94 12.08
C GLU A 80 3.08 2.25 11.53
N TYR A 81 4.11 3.01 11.19
CA TYR A 81 5.32 2.49 10.52
C TYR A 81 6.02 1.35 11.25
N ARG A 82 5.98 1.35 12.58
CA ARG A 82 6.63 0.32 13.41
C ARG A 82 5.84 -0.95 13.55
N ASN A 83 4.51 -0.91 13.37
CA ASN A 83 3.68 -2.11 13.38
C ASN A 83 3.96 -2.98 12.15
N LYS A 84 4.09 -4.28 12.36
CA LYS A 84 4.48 -5.23 11.30
C LYS A 84 3.43 -6.32 11.06
N PHE A 85 2.21 -6.11 11.50
CA PHE A 85 1.11 -7.03 11.29
C PHE A 85 0.03 -6.37 10.43
N PHE A 86 -0.08 -6.82 9.20
CA PHE A 86 -0.97 -6.28 8.18
C PHE A 86 -2.27 -7.07 8.14
N THR A 87 -3.40 -6.39 8.12
CA THR A 87 -4.73 -7.00 8.13
C THR A 87 -5.59 -6.63 6.93
N GLY A 88 -5.07 -5.85 6.00
CA GLY A 88 -5.74 -5.50 4.75
C GLY A 88 -5.38 -4.12 4.23
N PHE A 89 -6.00 -3.76 3.13
CA PHE A 89 -6.00 -2.40 2.62
C PHE A 89 -7.33 -1.73 2.93
N ALA A 90 -7.30 -0.61 3.64
CA ALA A 90 -8.47 0.22 3.89
C ALA A 90 -8.72 1.18 2.73
N HIS A 91 -9.98 1.44 2.44
CA HIS A 91 -10.39 2.36 1.38
C HIS A 91 -11.03 3.62 1.96
N VAL A 92 -10.94 4.72 1.20
CA VAL A 92 -11.54 6.01 1.58
C VAL A 92 -11.07 6.46 2.97
N THR A 93 -9.75 6.59 3.13
CA THR A 93 -9.12 6.98 4.39
C THR A 93 -8.81 8.46 4.39
N LEU A 94 -9.07 9.14 5.47
CA LEU A 94 -8.60 10.52 5.69
C LEU A 94 -7.11 10.50 6.08
N SER A 95 -6.40 11.58 5.76
CA SER A 95 -5.01 11.78 6.13
C SER A 95 -4.84 13.14 6.80
N GLY A 96 -4.04 13.20 7.86
CA GLY A 96 -3.78 14.43 8.61
C GLY A 96 -4.90 14.85 9.56
N VAL A 97 -5.98 14.12 9.67
CA VAL A 97 -7.07 14.38 10.63
C VAL A 97 -6.87 13.61 11.92
N GLY A 98 -7.19 14.25 13.03
CA GLY A 98 -7.13 13.65 14.35
C GLY A 98 -8.40 12.85 14.74
N CYS A 99 -9.25 12.44 13.82
CA CYS A 99 -10.47 11.69 14.07
C CYS A 99 -10.39 10.29 13.46
N PRO A 100 -10.75 9.22 14.21
CA PRO A 100 -10.75 7.86 13.70
C PRO A 100 -12.01 7.59 12.88
N GLU A 101 -12.09 8.17 11.70
CA GLU A 101 -13.24 8.01 10.80
C GLU A 101 -12.81 7.45 9.46
N LEU A 102 -13.73 6.74 8.80
CA LEU A 102 -13.50 6.08 7.52
C LEU A 102 -12.46 4.96 7.62
N GLY A 103 -11.76 4.66 6.52
CA GLY A 103 -10.83 3.54 6.47
C GLY A 103 -11.56 2.21 6.50
N SER A 104 -12.78 2.18 6.01
CA SER A 104 -13.66 1.01 5.90
C SER A 104 -13.28 0.13 4.72
N LEU A 105 -13.99 -0.99 4.56
CA LEU A 105 -13.80 -1.95 3.48
C LEU A 105 -12.34 -2.41 3.39
N LEU A 106 -11.96 -3.28 4.32
CA LEU A 106 -10.62 -3.87 4.28
C LEU A 106 -10.59 -5.00 3.26
N VAL A 107 -9.66 -4.91 2.32
CA VAL A 107 -9.41 -5.94 1.32
C VAL A 107 -8.11 -6.65 1.67
N MET A 108 -8.18 -7.97 1.91
CA MET A 108 -7.02 -8.78 2.30
C MET A 108 -6.85 -9.97 1.37
N PRO A 109 -5.74 -10.06 0.63
CA PRO A 109 -5.39 -11.27 -0.10
C PRO A 109 -4.78 -12.31 0.84
N THR A 110 -5.25 -13.56 0.76
CA THR A 110 -4.74 -14.71 1.52
C THR A 110 -4.54 -15.92 0.64
N ALA A 111 -3.76 -16.89 1.08
CA ALA A 111 -3.54 -18.14 0.34
C ALA A 111 -3.64 -19.34 1.29
N GLY A 112 -4.04 -20.50 0.74
CA GLY A 112 -4.20 -21.74 1.47
C GLY A 112 -5.58 -21.90 2.09
N ALA A 113 -5.67 -22.36 3.34
CA ALA A 113 -6.95 -22.54 4.02
C ALA A 113 -7.63 -21.19 4.27
N LEU A 114 -8.94 -21.13 4.01
CA LEU A 114 -9.73 -19.93 4.26
C LEU A 114 -9.91 -19.74 5.77
N ASP A 115 -9.53 -18.56 6.26
CA ASP A 115 -9.83 -18.08 7.60
C ASP A 115 -10.37 -16.65 7.48
N VAL A 116 -11.39 -16.33 8.24
CA VAL A 116 -12.07 -15.02 8.20
C VAL A 116 -11.86 -14.20 9.47
N ASP A 117 -11.19 -14.75 10.47
CA ASP A 117 -10.80 -14.00 11.66
C ASP A 117 -9.52 -13.20 11.36
N TYR A 118 -9.60 -11.87 11.48
CA TYR A 118 -8.49 -10.98 11.18
C TYR A 118 -7.26 -11.23 12.06
N ARG A 119 -7.44 -11.75 13.26
CA ARG A 119 -6.33 -12.14 14.14
C ARG A 119 -5.55 -13.30 13.55
N ASN A 120 -6.23 -14.16 12.81
CA ASN A 120 -5.65 -15.33 12.17
C ASN A 120 -5.22 -15.06 10.74
N TYR A 121 -6.02 -14.34 9.93
CA TYR A 121 -5.65 -14.10 8.54
C TYR A 121 -4.61 -12.99 8.37
N GLY A 122 -4.38 -12.16 9.36
CA GLY A 122 -3.33 -11.14 9.29
C GLY A 122 -1.95 -11.73 9.02
N SER A 123 -1.07 -10.93 8.46
CA SER A 123 0.27 -11.34 8.03
C SER A 123 1.34 -10.35 8.45
N ALA A 124 2.47 -10.85 8.91
CA ALA A 124 3.68 -10.04 8.87
C ALA A 124 4.00 -9.65 7.43
N TYR A 125 4.69 -8.52 7.23
CA TYR A 125 5.04 -8.03 5.90
C TYR A 125 6.42 -7.40 5.87
N THR A 126 7.03 -7.41 4.68
CA THR A 126 8.35 -6.84 4.40
C THR A 126 8.37 -6.15 3.05
N GLY A 127 9.51 -5.55 2.70
CA GLY A 127 9.74 -4.99 1.36
C GLY A 127 8.71 -3.93 0.97
N GLN A 128 8.20 -3.17 1.94
CA GLN A 128 7.28 -2.09 1.64
C GLN A 128 7.98 -0.97 0.88
N THR A 129 7.30 -0.45 -0.11
CA THR A 129 7.71 0.73 -0.88
C THR A 129 6.52 1.62 -1.11
N ALA A 130 6.75 2.92 -1.12
CA ALA A 130 5.73 3.91 -1.41
C ALA A 130 6.30 5.04 -2.27
N SER A 131 5.48 5.57 -3.12
CA SER A 131 5.68 6.81 -3.87
C SER A 131 4.33 7.50 -4.07
N PRO A 132 4.27 8.75 -4.50
CA PRO A 132 3.00 9.41 -4.74
C PRO A 132 2.06 8.56 -5.62
N GLY A 133 0.89 8.19 -5.09
CA GLY A 133 -0.11 7.37 -5.77
C GLY A 133 0.18 5.87 -5.88
N TYR A 134 1.20 5.36 -5.20
CA TYR A 134 1.55 3.92 -5.24
C TYR A 134 2.08 3.42 -3.89
N TYR A 135 1.66 2.21 -3.53
CA TYR A 135 2.21 1.47 -2.40
C TYR A 135 2.34 -0.01 -2.73
N SER A 136 3.32 -0.68 -2.15
CA SER A 136 3.47 -2.14 -2.25
C SER A 136 4.14 -2.73 -1.03
N ASN A 137 3.84 -4.03 -0.77
CA ASN A 137 4.54 -4.84 0.23
C ASN A 137 4.54 -6.33 -0.16
N LEU A 138 5.24 -7.15 0.62
CA LEU A 138 5.23 -8.62 0.55
C LEU A 138 4.65 -9.17 1.85
N LEU A 139 3.51 -9.85 1.78
CA LEU A 139 2.88 -10.55 2.88
C LEU A 139 3.62 -11.88 3.12
N THR A 140 4.40 -11.95 4.20
CA THR A 140 5.35 -13.06 4.39
C THR A 140 4.68 -14.38 4.74
N LYS A 141 3.53 -14.35 5.42
CA LYS A 141 2.74 -15.55 5.74
C LYS A 141 2.27 -16.30 4.49
N TYR A 142 1.97 -15.55 3.44
CA TYR A 142 1.34 -16.08 2.23
C TYR A 142 2.25 -16.05 1.01
N GLY A 143 3.38 -15.35 1.07
CA GLY A 143 4.23 -15.11 -0.10
C GLY A 143 3.57 -14.24 -1.19
N ILE A 144 2.59 -13.42 -0.81
CA ILE A 144 1.82 -12.60 -1.75
C ILE A 144 2.46 -11.22 -1.87
N ARG A 145 2.82 -10.83 -3.09
CA ARG A 145 3.17 -9.45 -3.43
C ARG A 145 1.91 -8.65 -3.66
N THR A 146 1.80 -7.52 -2.97
CA THR A 146 0.69 -6.59 -3.15
C THR A 146 1.18 -5.28 -3.77
N GLU A 147 0.38 -4.70 -4.64
CA GLU A 147 0.63 -3.42 -5.30
C GLU A 147 -0.68 -2.69 -5.46
N VAL A 148 -0.73 -1.43 -5.04
CA VAL A 148 -1.96 -0.64 -5.09
C VAL A 148 -1.70 0.75 -5.64
N THR A 149 -2.68 1.28 -6.36
CA THR A 149 -2.70 2.64 -6.90
C THR A 149 -4.11 3.19 -6.87
N ALA A 150 -4.24 4.51 -6.95
CA ALA A 150 -5.54 5.18 -6.92
C ALA A 150 -5.63 6.28 -7.97
N THR A 151 -6.87 6.51 -8.44
CA THR A 151 -7.30 7.69 -9.16
C THR A 151 -8.17 8.55 -8.24
N PRO A 152 -8.70 9.70 -8.66
CA PRO A 152 -9.56 10.50 -7.79
C PRO A 152 -10.79 9.78 -7.23
N ARG A 153 -11.30 8.71 -7.87
CA ARG A 153 -12.54 8.03 -7.48
C ARG A 153 -12.49 6.51 -7.49
N THR A 154 -11.41 5.92 -8.00
CA THR A 154 -11.27 4.45 -8.11
C THR A 154 -9.88 4.04 -7.68
N SER A 155 -9.72 2.77 -7.33
CA SER A 155 -8.42 2.15 -7.07
C SER A 155 -8.19 0.97 -8.00
N ALA A 156 -6.93 0.60 -8.14
CA ALA A 156 -6.53 -0.66 -8.73
C ALA A 156 -5.54 -1.36 -7.80
N GLU A 157 -5.81 -2.64 -7.57
CA GLU A 157 -5.01 -3.47 -6.68
C GLU A 157 -4.58 -4.72 -7.43
N ARG A 158 -3.30 -5.03 -7.34
CA ARG A 158 -2.71 -6.21 -7.94
C ARG A 158 -2.10 -7.09 -6.86
N TYR A 159 -2.53 -8.32 -6.82
CA TYR A 159 -2.02 -9.33 -5.92
C TYR A 159 -1.38 -10.47 -6.71
N THR A 160 -0.10 -10.70 -6.49
CA THR A 160 0.63 -11.81 -7.10
C THR A 160 0.70 -12.94 -6.10
N PHE A 161 -0.09 -13.98 -6.36
CA PHE A 161 -0.18 -15.17 -5.52
C PHE A 161 0.92 -16.17 -5.87
N PRO A 162 1.42 -16.96 -4.88
CA PRO A 162 2.15 -18.19 -5.18
C PRO A 162 1.21 -19.22 -5.81
N GLU A 163 1.76 -20.35 -6.21
CA GLU A 163 0.93 -21.48 -6.67
C GLU A 163 -0.03 -21.95 -5.57
N GLY A 164 -1.24 -22.34 -5.94
CA GLY A 164 -2.27 -22.85 -5.04
C GLY A 164 -3.56 -22.02 -5.03
N THR A 165 -4.37 -22.22 -3.99
CA THR A 165 -5.65 -21.52 -3.84
C THR A 165 -5.41 -20.16 -3.18
N GLY A 166 -5.85 -19.10 -3.86
CA GLY A 166 -5.87 -17.74 -3.34
C GLY A 166 -7.28 -17.26 -3.02
N HIS A 167 -7.39 -16.36 -2.07
CA HIS A 167 -8.65 -15.73 -1.66
C HIS A 167 -8.47 -14.21 -1.59
N ILE A 168 -9.54 -13.50 -1.85
CA ILE A 168 -9.68 -12.07 -1.56
C ILE A 168 -10.77 -11.94 -0.50
N LEU A 169 -10.40 -11.53 0.69
CA LEU A 169 -11.34 -11.29 1.79
C LEU A 169 -11.80 -9.84 1.75
N LEU A 170 -13.10 -9.63 1.88
CA LEU A 170 -13.70 -8.32 2.09
C LEU A 170 -14.19 -8.27 3.54
N ASN A 171 -13.48 -7.57 4.39
CA ASN A 171 -13.90 -7.33 5.75
C ASN A 171 -14.71 -6.03 5.80
N LEU A 172 -16.01 -6.17 6.04
CA LEU A 172 -16.97 -5.07 6.04
C LEU A 172 -17.29 -4.57 7.46
N GLY A 173 -16.84 -5.29 8.48
CA GLY A 173 -17.15 -4.96 9.87
C GLY A 173 -16.08 -4.14 10.59
N GLU A 174 -14.89 -4.09 10.00
CA GLU A 174 -13.72 -3.46 10.62
C GLU A 174 -13.25 -2.25 9.81
N GLY A 175 -12.81 -1.23 10.51
CA GLY A 175 -12.25 -0.01 9.98
C GLY A 175 -11.49 0.70 11.11
N LEU A 176 -11.21 1.98 10.99
CA LEU A 176 -10.70 2.78 12.12
C LEU A 176 -11.74 2.88 13.25
N THR A 177 -13.00 2.97 12.88
CA THR A 177 -14.16 2.71 13.76
C THR A 177 -14.87 1.48 13.25
N ASN A 178 -15.36 0.63 14.16
CA ASN A 178 -16.06 -0.57 13.78
C ASN A 178 -17.43 -0.22 13.19
N GLU A 179 -17.79 -0.92 12.12
CA GLU A 179 -19.04 -0.67 11.41
C GLU A 179 -20.23 -1.26 12.16
N SER A 180 -21.32 -0.52 12.24
CA SER A 180 -22.56 -0.98 12.89
C SER A 180 -23.42 -1.87 12.00
N GLY A 181 -23.12 -1.94 10.71
CA GLY A 181 -23.80 -2.79 9.75
C GLY A 181 -23.27 -2.57 8.33
N ALA A 182 -23.10 -3.67 7.62
CA ALA A 182 -22.70 -3.67 6.23
C ALA A 182 -23.27 -4.89 5.52
N TRP A 183 -23.44 -4.79 4.22
CA TRP A 183 -23.84 -5.91 3.40
C TRP A 183 -23.20 -5.81 2.01
N VAL A 184 -23.05 -6.94 1.36
CA VAL A 184 -22.58 -7.03 -0.01
C VAL A 184 -23.56 -7.85 -0.84
N ARG A 185 -23.72 -7.48 -2.10
CA ARG A 185 -24.55 -8.21 -3.05
C ARG A 185 -23.73 -8.56 -4.28
N ARG A 186 -23.64 -9.84 -4.57
CA ARG A 186 -23.05 -10.29 -5.83
C ARG A 186 -23.94 -9.87 -6.99
N VAL A 187 -23.40 -9.17 -7.95
CA VAL A 187 -24.05 -8.71 -9.17
C VAL A 187 -23.75 -9.67 -10.32
N SER A 188 -22.50 -10.13 -10.43
CA SER A 188 -22.05 -11.07 -11.44
C SER A 188 -20.91 -11.95 -10.92
N ASP A 189 -20.26 -12.72 -11.76
CA ASP A 189 -19.06 -13.50 -11.40
C ASP A 189 -17.82 -12.63 -11.18
N THR A 190 -17.88 -11.38 -11.60
CA THR A 190 -16.76 -10.42 -11.53
C THR A 190 -17.15 -9.10 -10.85
N GLU A 191 -18.34 -9.03 -10.27
CA GLU A 191 -18.86 -7.80 -9.66
C GLU A 191 -19.67 -8.10 -8.39
N VAL A 192 -19.40 -7.35 -7.35
CA VAL A 192 -20.10 -7.33 -6.06
C VAL A 192 -20.53 -5.92 -5.67
#